data_51becf307adbf0c3ef07d84788f9d53d
#
_entry.id   51becf307adbf0c3ef07d84788f9d53d
#
_cell.length_a   1.000
_cell.length_b   1.000
_cell.length_c   1.000
_cell.angle_alpha   90.00
_cell.angle_beta   90.00
_cell.angle_gamma   90.00
#
_symmetry.space_group_name_H-M   'P 1'
#
loop_
_entity.id
_entity.type
_entity.pdbx_description
1 polymer ?
#
loop_
_entity_poly.entity_id
_entity_poly.type
_entity_poly.pdbx_seq_one_letter_code
_entity_poly.pdbx_strand_id
1 'polypeptide(L)'
;NVNYIIIDVRTIEEWRTGHLKDAKHLPLDILEDQVKNLVINPQETVYIYCRSGNRSGTAKQIMNRLGYQHAKNLGSLTEASQFLRQPIQK
;
A
#
# COMPACT_ATOMS: atom_id res chain seq x y z
N ASN A 1 -1.84 8.78 16.80
CA ASN A 1 -1.88 7.33 16.53
C ASN A 1 -2.42 7.03 15.16
N VAL A 2 -1.71 6.19 14.46
CA VAL A 2 -2.09 5.77 13.12
C VAL A 2 -2.84 4.45 13.25
N ASN A 3 -4.10 4.44 12.81
CA ASN A 3 -4.96 3.26 12.89
C ASN A 3 -5.04 2.53 11.55
N TYR A 4 -4.02 2.67 10.72
CA TYR A 4 -3.99 2.05 9.40
C TYR A 4 -2.56 1.76 8.98
N ILE A 5 -2.43 0.90 8.00
CA ILE A 5 -1.14 0.56 7.39
C ILE A 5 -1.16 1.06 5.97
N ILE A 6 -0.04 1.62 5.51
CA ILE A 6 0.10 2.11 4.14
C ILE A 6 1.11 1.22 3.42
N ILE A 7 0.74 0.71 2.26
CA ILE A 7 1.60 -0.17 1.47
C ILE A 7 1.84 0.45 0.10
N ASP A 8 3.12 0.56 -0.27
CA ASP A 8 3.55 0.97 -1.60
C ASP A 8 3.91 -0.29 -2.38
N VAL A 9 3.17 -0.59 -3.44
CA VAL A 9 3.37 -1.82 -4.22
C VAL A 9 4.18 -1.60 -5.49
N ARG A 10 4.87 -0.46 -5.56
CA ARG A 10 5.71 -0.13 -6.73
C ARG A 10 7.06 -0.85 -6.64
N THR A 11 7.85 -0.72 -7.71
CA THR A 11 9.20 -1.28 -7.73
C THR A 11 10.11 -0.52 -6.77
N ILE A 12 11.28 -1.11 -6.47
CA ILE A 12 12.26 -0.43 -5.59
C ILE A 12 12.77 0.85 -6.24
N GLU A 13 12.91 0.87 -7.56
CA GLU A 13 13.35 2.08 -8.27
C GLU A 13 12.35 3.21 -8.08
N GLU A 14 11.07 2.91 -8.19
CA GLU A 14 10.03 3.91 -7.96
C GLU A 14 10.00 4.38 -6.51
N TRP A 15 10.14 3.44 -5.59
CA TRP A 15 10.18 3.75 -4.16
C TRP A 15 11.28 4.75 -3.83
N ARG A 16 12.45 4.59 -4.45
CA ARG A 16 13.60 5.46 -4.20
C ARG A 16 13.40 6.87 -4.71
N THR A 17 12.50 7.07 -5.67
CA THR A 17 12.22 8.41 -6.21
C THR A 17 11.28 9.22 -5.32
N GLY A 18 10.64 8.57 -4.37
CA GLY A 18 9.74 9.23 -3.44
C GLY A 18 8.62 8.29 -3.02
N HIS A 19 8.25 8.35 -1.75
CA HIS A 19 7.18 7.53 -1.20
C HIS A 19 6.58 8.26 0.00
N LEU A 20 5.43 7.81 0.47
CA LEU A 20 4.82 8.41 1.65
C LEU A 20 5.65 8.10 2.90
N LYS A 21 5.68 9.05 3.81
CA LYS A 21 6.52 8.98 5.01
C LYS A 21 6.34 7.69 5.79
N ASP A 22 5.11 7.26 6.00
CA ASP A 22 4.82 6.09 6.83
C ASP A 22 4.52 4.83 6.02
N ALA A 23 4.76 4.85 4.71
CA ALA A 23 4.47 3.71 3.86
C ALA A 23 5.47 2.58 4.08
N LYS A 24 4.98 1.37 3.95
CA LYS A 24 5.81 0.17 3.91
C LYS A 24 5.95 -0.26 2.45
N HIS A 25 7.16 -0.62 2.06
CA HIS A 25 7.40 -1.05 0.69
C HIS A 25 7.17 -2.55 0.56
N LEU A 26 6.19 -2.91 -0.26
CA LEU A 26 5.86 -4.31 -0.50
C LEU A 26 5.47 -4.46 -1.96
N PRO A 27 6.45 -4.66 -2.85
CA PRO A 27 6.18 -4.76 -4.29
C PRO A 27 5.13 -5.81 -4.61
N LEU A 28 4.36 -5.55 -5.66
CA LEU A 28 3.23 -6.39 -6.02
C LEU A 28 3.61 -7.85 -6.22
N ASP A 29 4.77 -8.11 -6.80
CA ASP A 29 5.20 -9.47 -7.14
C ASP A 29 5.49 -10.35 -5.92
N ILE A 30 5.73 -9.73 -4.75
CA ILE A 30 5.96 -10.50 -3.52
C ILE A 30 4.86 -10.27 -2.48
N LEU A 31 3.83 -9.49 -2.83
CA LEU A 31 2.77 -9.11 -1.90
C LEU A 31 2.08 -10.32 -1.31
N GLU A 32 1.68 -11.27 -2.15
CA GLU A 32 0.89 -12.42 -1.71
C GLU A 32 1.64 -13.23 -0.67
N ASP A 33 2.95 -13.39 -0.85
CA ASP A 33 3.78 -14.19 0.05
C ASP A 33 4.13 -13.45 1.34
N GLN A 34 4.25 -12.12 1.28
CA GLN A 34 4.85 -11.35 2.36
C GLN A 34 3.85 -10.53 3.17
N VAL A 35 2.65 -10.29 2.64
CA VAL A 35 1.71 -9.39 3.31
C VAL A 35 1.31 -9.89 4.70
N LYS A 36 1.26 -11.21 4.89
CA LYS A 36 0.90 -11.78 6.20
C LYS A 36 1.93 -11.48 7.28
N ASN A 37 3.17 -11.28 6.88
CA ASN A 37 4.23 -10.89 7.82
C ASN A 37 4.15 -9.42 8.19
N LEU A 38 3.62 -8.60 7.29
CA LEU A 38 3.51 -7.17 7.50
C LEU A 38 2.20 -6.78 8.19
N VAL A 39 1.09 -7.39 7.76
CA VAL A 39 -0.25 -7.10 8.29
C VAL A 39 -0.76 -8.37 8.95
N ILE A 40 -0.50 -8.48 10.24
CA ILE A 40 -0.82 -9.70 11.00
C ILE A 40 -2.32 -9.82 11.25
N ASN A 41 -2.98 -8.71 11.55
CA ASN A 41 -4.42 -8.71 11.84
C ASN A 41 -5.20 -8.41 10.57
N PRO A 42 -6.01 -9.37 10.05
CA PRO A 42 -6.76 -9.14 8.82
C PRO A 42 -7.88 -8.10 8.94
N GLN A 43 -8.17 -7.62 10.16
CA GLN A 43 -9.15 -6.55 10.36
C GLN A 43 -8.53 -5.17 10.25
N GLU A 44 -7.22 -5.06 10.11
CA GLU A 44 -6.55 -3.77 9.98
C GLU A 44 -6.99 -3.06 8.71
N THR A 45 -7.13 -1.74 8.80
CA THR A 45 -7.33 -0.91 7.62
C THR A 45 -6.00 -0.78 6.89
N VAL A 46 -5.97 -1.11 5.61
CA VAL A 46 -4.76 -1.06 4.79
C VAL A 46 -5.03 -0.18 3.57
N TYR A 47 -4.21 0.84 3.40
CA TYR A 47 -4.25 1.69 2.23
C TYR A 47 -3.11 1.32 1.30
N ILE A 48 -3.42 1.13 0.02
CA ILE A 48 -2.47 0.68 -0.99
C ILE A 48 -2.41 1.71 -2.10
N TYR A 49 -1.22 2.05 -2.54
CA TYR A 49 -1.06 2.95 -3.68
C TYR A 49 0.05 2.45 -4.59
N CYS A 50 0.03 2.94 -5.82
CA CYS A 50 1.09 2.69 -6.78
C CYS A 50 1.29 3.97 -7.61
N ARG A 51 1.71 3.84 -8.85
CA ARG A 51 1.91 5.02 -9.69
C ARG A 51 0.61 5.53 -10.29
N SER A 52 -0.29 4.61 -10.69
CA SER A 52 -1.51 4.98 -11.41
C SER A 52 -2.77 4.36 -10.83
N GLY A 53 -2.64 3.46 -9.85
CA GLY A 53 -3.77 2.76 -9.27
C GLY A 53 -4.00 1.35 -9.82
N ASN A 54 -3.34 0.98 -10.92
CA ASN A 54 -3.55 -0.34 -11.53
C ASN A 54 -2.95 -1.46 -10.67
N ARG A 55 -1.70 -1.33 -10.30
CA ARG A 55 -1.03 -2.34 -9.47
C ARG A 55 -1.65 -2.40 -8.07
N SER A 56 -2.01 -1.25 -7.51
CA SER A 56 -2.65 -1.22 -6.20
C SER A 56 -4.06 -1.80 -6.24
N GLY A 57 -4.75 -1.69 -7.38
CA GLY A 57 -6.03 -2.35 -7.56
C GLY A 57 -5.89 -3.87 -7.54
N THR A 58 -4.87 -4.39 -8.23
CA THR A 58 -4.57 -5.81 -8.20
C THR A 58 -4.18 -6.26 -6.79
N ALA A 59 -3.37 -5.44 -6.10
CA ALA A 59 -2.96 -5.74 -4.72
C ALA A 59 -4.18 -5.82 -3.79
N LYS A 60 -5.13 -4.90 -3.96
CA LYS A 60 -6.36 -4.93 -3.16
C LYS A 60 -7.12 -6.23 -3.37
N GLN A 61 -7.24 -6.68 -4.62
CA GLN A 61 -7.93 -7.93 -4.93
C GLN A 61 -7.23 -9.13 -4.27
N ILE A 62 -5.91 -9.17 -4.34
CA ILE A 62 -5.12 -10.22 -3.70
C ILE A 62 -5.37 -10.22 -2.18
N MET A 63 -5.31 -9.04 -1.56
CA MET A 63 -5.50 -8.94 -0.12
C MET A 63 -6.91 -9.32 0.30
N ASN A 64 -7.93 -8.91 -0.47
CA ASN A 64 -9.31 -9.31 -0.18
C ASN A 64 -9.47 -10.83 -0.23
N ARG A 65 -8.83 -11.47 -1.20
CA ARG A 65 -8.88 -12.92 -1.33
C ARG A 65 -8.20 -13.62 -0.16
N LEU A 66 -7.17 -12.98 0.42
CA LEU A 66 -6.46 -13.53 1.57
C LEU A 66 -7.15 -13.24 2.91
N GLY A 67 -8.27 -12.53 2.89
CA GLY A 67 -9.03 -12.25 4.11
C GLY A 67 -8.94 -10.84 4.64
N TYR A 68 -8.17 -9.97 3.98
CA TYR A 68 -8.03 -8.56 4.38
C TYR A 68 -9.19 -7.77 3.77
N GLN A 69 -10.26 -7.60 4.55
CA GLN A 69 -11.49 -6.99 4.04
C GLN A 69 -11.44 -5.47 4.00
N HIS A 70 -10.48 -4.87 4.68
CA HIS A 70 -10.36 -3.41 4.79
C HIS A 70 -9.19 -2.86 4.00
N ALA A 71 -8.81 -3.54 2.92
CA ALA A 71 -7.80 -3.06 2.00
C ALA A 71 -8.44 -2.09 1.01
N LYS A 72 -7.83 -0.92 0.83
CA LYS A 72 -8.37 0.14 -0.02
C LYS A 72 -7.32 0.64 -0.99
N ASN A 73 -7.71 0.80 -2.25
CA ASN A 73 -6.83 1.32 -3.30
C ASN A 73 -6.95 2.84 -3.32
N LEU A 74 -5.86 3.54 -3.02
CA LEU A 74 -5.84 5.00 -3.04
C LEU A 74 -5.39 5.59 -4.38
N GLY A 75 -4.99 4.75 -5.32
CA GLY A 75 -4.59 5.23 -6.64
C GLY A 75 -3.11 5.53 -6.73
N SER A 76 -2.78 6.76 -7.14
CA SER A 76 -1.39 7.17 -7.31
C SER A 76 -0.77 7.64 -6.00
N LEU A 77 0.56 7.80 -6.03
CA LEU A 77 1.30 8.37 -4.89
C LEU A 77 0.76 9.75 -4.51
N THR A 78 0.50 10.59 -5.52
CA THR A 78 -0.03 11.94 -5.28
C THR A 78 -1.41 11.89 -4.64
N GLU A 79 -2.29 11.02 -5.16
CA GLU A 79 -3.63 10.87 -4.62
C GLU A 79 -3.57 10.35 -3.18
N ALA A 80 -2.71 9.39 -2.91
CA ALA A 80 -2.55 8.84 -1.56
C ALA A 80 -2.02 9.89 -0.61
N SER A 81 -1.05 10.69 -1.05
CA SER A 81 -0.50 11.78 -0.25
C SER A 81 -1.58 12.78 0.15
N GLN A 82 -2.44 13.16 -0.79
CA GLN A 82 -3.53 14.10 -0.54
C GLN A 82 -4.59 13.50 0.38
N PHE A 83 -4.96 12.27 0.14
CA PHE A 83 -6.00 11.61 0.94
C PHE A 83 -5.57 11.45 2.40
N LEU A 84 -4.33 11.01 2.61
CA LEU A 84 -3.82 10.73 3.95
C LEU A 84 -3.16 11.95 4.60
N ARG A 85 -3.00 13.02 3.85
CA ARG A 85 -2.33 14.25 4.31
C ARG A 85 -0.93 13.95 4.83
N GLN A 86 -0.19 13.13 4.09
CA GLN A 86 1.17 12.77 4.44
C GLN A 86 2.14 13.27 3.38
N PRO A 87 3.36 13.71 3.80
CA PRO A 87 4.33 14.18 2.84
C PRO A 87 4.96 13.05 2.06
N ILE A 88 5.38 13.37 0.83
CA ILE A 88 6.18 12.47 0.01
C ILE A 88 7.65 12.75 0.34
N GLN A 89 8.41 11.71 0.64
CA GLN A 89 9.82 11.85 0.97
C GLN A 89 10.64 10.83 0.18
N LYS A 90 11.90 11.10 0.06
CA LYS A 90 12.83 10.21 -0.65
C LYS A 90 13.66 9.38 0.30
#